data_952bcec55c32afa0e96bbc70e731bedc
#
_entry.id   952bcec55c32afa0e96bbc70e731bedc
#
_cell.length_a   1.000
_cell.length_b   1.000
_cell.length_c   1.000
_cell.angle_alpha   90.00
_cell.angle_beta   90.00
_cell.angle_gamma   90.00
#
_symmetry.space_group_name_H-M   'P 1'
#
loop_
_entity.id
_entity.type
_entity.pdbx_description
1 polymer ?
#
loop_
_entity_poly.entity_id
_entity_poly.type
_entity_poly.pdbx_seq_one_letter_code
_entity_poly.pdbx_strand_id
1 'polypeptide(L)'
;MKKIITKFAITAAAFTSLLFAGAAASNNNTAHADTNSQFTSVYRVAKTKLGDRYVYGSEGSRTFDCSGFTKYIYRHGLGVNLPRTAQQQYHYSKKVAKKHLKKGDLVFIGSSKRNIYHVGMYIGGGKMIDAQNRGVVRERIHAPWWHVVGYGRVA
;
A
#
# COMPACT_ATOMS: atom_id res chain seq x y z
N MET A 1 -90.63 -2.27 7.86
CA MET A 1 -89.42 -1.53 7.66
C MET A 1 -88.29 -2.24 8.42
N LYS A 2 -87.50 -3.08 7.72
CA LYS A 2 -86.49 -3.94 8.35
C LYS A 2 -85.15 -3.29 8.19
N LYS A 3 -84.48 -2.96 9.29
CA LYS A 3 -83.08 -2.45 9.27
C LYS A 3 -82.14 -3.64 9.21
N ILE A 4 -81.30 -3.66 8.13
CA ILE A 4 -80.25 -4.65 8.00
C ILE A 4 -78.99 -4.03 8.60
N ILE A 5 -78.47 -4.69 9.64
CA ILE A 5 -77.24 -4.34 10.31
C ILE A 5 -76.14 -5.22 9.70
N THR A 6 -75.32 -4.61 8.90
CA THR A 6 -74.13 -5.27 8.30
C THR A 6 -72.95 -5.23 9.32
N LYS A 7 -72.58 -6.39 9.80
CA LYS A 7 -71.38 -6.53 10.67
C LYS A 7 -70.13 -6.53 9.81
N PHE A 8 -69.30 -5.53 9.99
CA PHE A 8 -67.94 -5.55 9.46
C PHE A 8 -67.05 -6.42 10.36
N ALA A 9 -66.53 -7.49 9.80
CA ALA A 9 -65.49 -8.30 10.44
C ALA A 9 -64.13 -7.63 10.14
N ILE A 10 -63.47 -7.19 11.22
CA ILE A 10 -62.08 -6.68 11.13
C ILE A 10 -61.13 -7.88 11.23
N THR A 11 -60.56 -8.29 10.13
CA THR A 11 -59.47 -9.25 10.11
C THR A 11 -58.17 -8.54 10.48
N ALA A 12 -57.64 -8.83 11.67
CA ALA A 12 -56.31 -8.40 12.07
C ALA A 12 -55.26 -9.19 11.28
N ALA A 13 -54.59 -8.54 10.37
CA ALA A 13 -53.40 -9.08 9.71
C ALA A 13 -52.21 -8.94 10.68
N ALA A 14 -51.76 -10.06 11.19
CA ALA A 14 -50.50 -10.13 11.95
C ALA A 14 -49.33 -9.92 11.02
N PHE A 15 -48.67 -8.76 11.11
CA PHE A 15 -47.38 -8.53 10.48
C PHE A 15 -46.32 -9.25 11.29
N THR A 16 -45.88 -10.39 10.82
CA THR A 16 -44.63 -11.01 11.27
C THR A 16 -43.46 -10.25 10.69
N SER A 17 -42.85 -9.38 11.49
CA SER A 17 -41.58 -8.74 11.17
C SER A 17 -40.47 -9.79 11.19
N LEU A 18 -40.05 -10.24 10.02
CA LEU A 18 -38.88 -11.05 9.82
C LEU A 18 -37.65 -10.16 10.07
N LEU A 19 -37.05 -10.30 11.26
CA LEU A 19 -35.76 -9.71 11.56
C LEU A 19 -34.70 -10.41 10.70
N PHE A 20 -34.37 -9.79 9.58
CA PHE A 20 -33.19 -10.15 8.81
C PHE A 20 -31.95 -9.69 9.60
N ALA A 21 -31.40 -10.61 10.39
CA ALA A 21 -30.06 -10.44 10.93
C ALA A 21 -29.10 -10.44 9.75
N GLY A 22 -28.85 -9.25 9.21
CA GLY A 22 -27.80 -9.05 8.21
C GLY A 22 -26.46 -9.37 8.86
N ALA A 23 -25.93 -10.56 8.58
CA ALA A 23 -24.53 -10.86 8.82
C ALA A 23 -23.72 -9.83 8.04
N ALA A 24 -23.09 -8.90 8.74
CA ALA A 24 -22.09 -8.02 8.19
C ALA A 24 -20.92 -8.90 7.75
N ALA A 25 -20.97 -9.38 6.50
CA ALA A 25 -19.81 -9.97 5.85
C ALA A 25 -18.75 -8.86 5.79
N SER A 26 -17.77 -8.96 6.69
CA SER A 26 -16.62 -8.03 6.69
C SER A 26 -15.95 -8.10 5.33
N ASN A 27 -16.00 -6.96 4.62
CA ASN A 27 -15.42 -6.78 3.28
C ASN A 27 -13.89 -6.76 3.33
N ASN A 28 -13.27 -7.89 3.69
CA ASN A 28 -11.82 -8.07 3.58
C ASN A 28 -11.33 -8.03 2.12
N ASN A 29 -12.24 -8.22 1.16
CA ASN A 29 -11.92 -8.20 -0.27
C ASN A 29 -11.63 -6.79 -0.81
N THR A 30 -12.27 -5.73 -0.28
CA THR A 30 -12.02 -4.35 -0.70
C THR A 30 -10.62 -3.88 -0.33
N ALA A 31 -10.17 -4.14 0.89
CA ALA A 31 -8.83 -3.75 1.35
C ALA A 31 -7.70 -4.49 0.60
N HIS A 32 -7.93 -5.71 0.12
CA HIS A 32 -6.98 -6.43 -0.73
C HIS A 32 -6.96 -5.93 -2.17
N ALA A 33 -8.11 -5.57 -2.73
CA ALA A 33 -8.22 -4.99 -4.06
C ALA A 33 -7.52 -3.63 -4.12
N ASP A 34 -7.73 -2.76 -3.12
CA ASP A 34 -7.11 -1.43 -3.05
C ASP A 34 -5.58 -1.50 -2.94
N THR A 35 -5.06 -2.35 -2.06
CA THR A 35 -3.61 -2.51 -1.89
C THR A 35 -2.94 -3.05 -3.16
N ASN A 36 -3.60 -3.95 -3.89
CA ASN A 36 -3.06 -4.51 -5.12
C ASN A 36 -3.10 -3.51 -6.27
N SER A 37 -4.15 -2.69 -6.36
CA SER A 37 -4.27 -1.61 -7.35
C SER A 37 -3.25 -0.50 -7.11
N GLN A 38 -3.05 -0.11 -5.85
CA GLN A 38 -2.02 0.86 -5.44
C GLN A 38 -0.62 0.38 -5.81
N PHE A 39 -0.27 -0.87 -5.45
CA PHE A 39 1.00 -1.46 -5.86
C PHE A 39 1.17 -1.45 -7.38
N THR A 40 0.15 -1.86 -8.13
CA THR A 40 0.18 -1.93 -9.60
C THR A 40 0.48 -0.55 -10.20
N SER A 41 -0.13 0.51 -9.67
CA SER A 41 0.07 1.88 -10.13
C SER A 41 1.51 2.34 -9.89
N VAL A 42 2.04 2.18 -8.67
CA VAL A 42 3.42 2.55 -8.34
C VAL A 42 4.43 1.71 -9.11
N TYR A 43 4.19 0.40 -9.21
CA TYR A 43 5.10 -0.52 -9.88
C TYR A 43 5.16 -0.27 -11.40
N ARG A 44 4.06 0.17 -12.01
CA ARG A 44 4.04 0.57 -13.42
C ARG A 44 5.02 1.72 -13.66
N VAL A 45 4.99 2.75 -12.81
CA VAL A 45 5.95 3.87 -12.88
C VAL A 45 7.38 3.36 -12.64
N ALA A 46 7.58 2.56 -11.58
CA ALA A 46 8.91 2.03 -11.24
C ALA A 46 9.55 1.23 -12.39
N LYS A 47 8.75 0.42 -13.10
CA LYS A 47 9.24 -0.36 -14.24
C LYS A 47 9.77 0.50 -15.39
N THR A 48 9.18 1.68 -15.64
CA THR A 48 9.64 2.58 -16.71
C THR A 48 10.99 3.22 -16.39
N LYS A 49 11.45 3.12 -15.15
CA LYS A 49 12.70 3.70 -14.65
C LYS A 49 13.85 2.70 -14.51
N LEU A 50 13.59 1.42 -14.80
CA LEU A 50 14.64 0.39 -14.78
C LEU A 50 15.78 0.76 -15.73
N GLY A 51 17.02 0.76 -15.22
CA GLY A 51 18.22 1.16 -15.96
C GLY A 51 18.54 2.66 -15.91
N ASP A 52 17.62 3.50 -15.38
CA ASP A 52 17.93 4.92 -15.18
C ASP A 52 19.13 5.09 -14.22
N ARG A 53 19.95 6.11 -14.46
CA ARG A 53 21.22 6.30 -13.75
C ARG A 53 21.01 6.70 -12.29
N TYR A 54 21.88 6.19 -11.42
CA TYR A 54 22.02 6.72 -10.06
C TYR A 54 22.81 8.02 -10.05
N VAL A 55 22.28 9.04 -9.40
CA VAL A 55 22.96 10.31 -9.10
C VAL A 55 22.54 10.73 -7.70
N TYR A 56 23.50 10.87 -6.79
CA TYR A 56 23.25 11.31 -5.43
C TYR A 56 22.55 12.68 -5.42
N GLY A 57 21.51 12.81 -4.61
CA GLY A 57 20.70 14.03 -4.52
C GLY A 57 19.63 14.20 -5.60
N SER A 58 19.54 13.29 -6.58
CA SER A 58 18.58 13.39 -7.68
C SER A 58 17.22 12.77 -7.34
N GLU A 59 16.11 13.44 -7.76
CA GLU A 59 14.71 13.03 -7.55
C GLU A 59 13.97 12.69 -8.86
N GLY A 60 14.68 12.48 -9.95
CA GLY A 60 14.09 12.14 -11.27
C GLY A 60 14.20 13.30 -12.26
N SER A 61 13.79 13.14 -13.53
CA SER A 61 12.97 12.09 -14.15
C SER A 61 13.78 10.94 -14.78
N ARG A 62 15.11 11.12 -14.99
CA ARG A 62 16.02 10.16 -15.65
C ARG A 62 17.22 9.78 -14.76
N THR A 63 17.35 10.42 -13.62
CA THR A 63 18.39 10.13 -12.63
C THR A 63 17.77 10.15 -11.24
N PHE A 64 18.26 9.28 -10.36
CA PHE A 64 17.68 9.09 -9.04
C PHE A 64 18.77 8.75 -8.02
N ASP A 65 18.59 9.23 -6.78
CA ASP A 65 19.11 8.47 -5.64
C ASP A 65 18.01 7.55 -5.07
N CYS A 66 18.31 6.78 -4.04
CA CYS A 66 17.40 5.77 -3.51
C CYS A 66 16.06 6.34 -3.03
N SER A 67 16.08 7.38 -2.23
CA SER A 67 14.89 8.03 -1.69
C SER A 67 14.21 8.97 -2.69
N GLY A 68 14.96 9.55 -3.61
CA GLY A 68 14.41 10.27 -4.76
C GLY A 68 13.62 9.38 -5.70
N PHE A 69 14.12 8.16 -5.94
CA PHE A 69 13.41 7.16 -6.72
C PHE A 69 12.07 6.75 -6.07
N THR A 70 12.09 6.37 -4.78
CA THR A 70 10.85 6.03 -4.08
C THR A 70 9.88 7.20 -4.05
N LYS A 71 10.35 8.42 -3.76
CA LYS A 71 9.53 9.64 -3.80
C LYS A 71 8.88 9.84 -5.18
N TYR A 72 9.65 9.69 -6.26
CA TYR A 72 9.18 9.82 -7.62
C TYR A 72 8.07 8.82 -7.96
N ILE A 73 8.28 7.53 -7.69
CA ILE A 73 7.32 6.49 -8.10
C ILE A 73 6.02 6.58 -7.30
N TYR A 74 6.05 6.94 -6.01
CA TYR A 74 4.83 7.14 -5.21
C TYR A 74 4.07 8.40 -5.60
N ARG A 75 4.78 9.48 -5.91
CA ARG A 75 4.17 10.71 -6.41
C ARG A 75 3.42 10.48 -7.72
N HIS A 76 4.07 9.83 -8.69
CA HIS A 76 3.48 9.60 -10.01
C HIS A 76 2.51 8.41 -10.08
N GLY A 77 2.64 7.44 -9.17
CA GLY A 77 1.75 6.28 -9.11
C GLY A 77 0.50 6.48 -8.26
N LEU A 78 0.60 7.27 -7.17
CA LEU A 78 -0.48 7.46 -6.19
C LEU A 78 -0.74 8.92 -5.79
N GLY A 79 0.03 9.87 -6.30
CA GLY A 79 -0.07 11.27 -5.85
C GLY A 79 0.51 11.51 -4.45
N VAL A 80 1.19 10.52 -3.85
CA VAL A 80 1.76 10.64 -2.50
C VAL A 80 3.16 11.23 -2.57
N ASN A 81 3.36 12.35 -1.89
CA ASN A 81 4.66 13.02 -1.84
C ASN A 81 5.46 12.58 -0.61
N LEU A 82 6.34 11.61 -0.77
CA LEU A 82 7.21 11.13 0.29
C LEU A 82 8.26 12.18 0.67
N PRO A 83 8.74 12.19 1.93
CA PRO A 83 9.87 13.03 2.35
C PRO A 83 11.15 12.73 1.56
N ARG A 84 12.12 13.67 1.62
CA ARG A 84 13.32 13.61 0.78
C ARG A 84 14.27 12.46 1.09
N THR A 85 14.52 12.16 2.35
CA THR A 85 15.55 11.19 2.72
C THR A 85 14.97 9.84 3.13
N ALA A 86 15.76 8.76 3.00
CA ALA A 86 15.35 7.42 3.42
C ALA A 86 14.96 7.38 4.92
N GLN A 87 15.71 8.08 5.78
CA GLN A 87 15.41 8.17 7.20
C GLN A 87 14.06 8.86 7.45
N GLN A 88 13.77 9.96 6.76
CA GLN A 88 12.49 10.66 6.86
C GLN A 88 11.33 9.82 6.32
N GLN A 89 11.53 9.08 5.23
CA GLN A 89 10.53 8.16 4.68
C GLN A 89 10.24 7.02 5.66
N TYR A 90 11.24 6.54 6.39
CA TYR A 90 11.03 5.58 7.46
C TYR A 90 10.13 6.16 8.55
N HIS A 91 10.36 7.38 9.02
CA HIS A 91 9.52 8.01 10.02
C HIS A 91 8.09 8.28 9.53
N TYR A 92 7.95 8.71 8.29
CA TYR A 92 6.66 8.98 7.64
C TYR A 92 5.80 7.72 7.48
N SER A 93 6.39 6.59 7.12
CA SER A 93 5.65 5.37 6.81
C SER A 93 5.13 4.64 8.06
N LYS A 94 3.97 3.96 7.92
CA LYS A 94 3.46 3.03 8.94
C LYS A 94 4.39 1.82 9.03
N LYS A 95 4.91 1.53 10.23
CA LYS A 95 5.83 0.39 10.43
C LYS A 95 5.15 -0.94 10.16
N VAL A 96 5.84 -1.82 9.46
CA VAL A 96 5.36 -3.14 9.06
C VAL A 96 6.30 -4.21 9.62
N ALA A 97 5.74 -5.23 10.28
CA ALA A 97 6.51 -6.40 10.66
C ALA A 97 6.80 -7.28 9.43
N LYS A 98 7.96 -7.97 9.40
CA LYS A 98 8.39 -8.82 8.28
C LYS A 98 7.31 -9.82 7.83
N LYS A 99 6.57 -10.42 8.77
CA LYS A 99 5.48 -11.37 8.49
C LYS A 99 4.26 -10.74 7.79
N HIS A 100 4.14 -9.42 7.82
CA HIS A 100 3.05 -8.65 7.18
C HIS A 100 3.52 -7.84 5.97
N LEU A 101 4.75 -8.09 5.50
CA LEU A 101 5.33 -7.42 4.35
C LEU A 101 4.52 -7.71 3.08
N LYS A 102 4.11 -6.66 2.39
CA LYS A 102 3.33 -6.73 1.14
C LYS A 102 4.04 -5.98 0.03
N LYS A 103 3.77 -6.36 -1.21
CA LYS A 103 4.23 -5.61 -2.39
C LYS A 103 3.80 -4.15 -2.27
N GLY A 104 4.72 -3.23 -2.57
CA GLY A 104 4.52 -1.80 -2.37
C GLY A 104 4.99 -1.27 -1.00
N ASP A 105 5.34 -2.11 -0.04
CA ASP A 105 5.97 -1.62 1.19
C ASP A 105 7.41 -1.16 0.91
N LEU A 106 7.87 -0.17 1.66
CA LEU A 106 9.26 0.28 1.61
C LEU A 106 10.16 -0.63 2.45
N VAL A 107 11.34 -0.90 1.93
CA VAL A 107 12.41 -1.66 2.60
C VAL A 107 13.49 -0.66 3.00
N PHE A 108 13.79 -0.59 4.28
CA PHE A 108 14.79 0.33 4.83
C PHE A 108 16.04 -0.40 5.25
N ILE A 109 17.18 0.13 4.82
CA ILE A 109 18.49 -0.44 5.00
C ILE A 109 19.37 0.58 5.72
N GLY A 110 20.10 0.13 6.73
CA GLY A 110 20.92 1.00 7.57
C GLY A 110 21.73 0.22 8.57
N SER A 111 22.54 0.90 9.38
CA SER A 111 23.19 0.27 10.55
C SER A 111 22.22 0.09 11.72
N SER A 112 21.16 0.90 11.76
CA SER A 112 20.07 0.83 12.74
C SER A 112 18.85 1.60 12.25
N LYS A 113 17.73 1.51 12.96
CA LYS A 113 16.52 2.31 12.69
C LYS A 113 16.74 3.83 12.85
N ARG A 114 17.81 4.24 13.51
CA ARG A 114 18.21 5.65 13.68
C ARG A 114 19.24 6.11 12.65
N ASN A 115 19.80 5.17 11.88
CA ASN A 115 20.79 5.47 10.84
C ASN A 115 20.47 4.65 9.59
N ILE A 116 19.48 5.14 8.84
CA ILE A 116 19.01 4.56 7.58
C ILE A 116 19.60 5.37 6.43
N TYR A 117 20.34 4.69 5.56
CA TYR A 117 21.03 5.30 4.43
C TYR A 117 20.49 4.86 3.07
N HIS A 118 19.61 3.85 3.03
CA HIS A 118 19.07 3.35 1.76
C HIS A 118 17.60 2.91 1.89
N VAL A 119 16.87 2.97 0.79
CA VAL A 119 15.46 2.56 0.70
C VAL A 119 15.15 2.03 -0.69
N GLY A 120 14.34 0.98 -0.75
CA GLY A 120 13.74 0.45 -1.98
C GLY A 120 12.27 0.10 -1.76
N MET A 121 11.55 -0.23 -2.84
CA MET A 121 10.18 -0.71 -2.78
C MET A 121 10.15 -2.24 -2.93
N TYR A 122 9.51 -2.92 -1.98
CA TYR A 122 9.31 -4.38 -2.04
C TYR A 122 8.38 -4.77 -3.19
N ILE A 123 8.81 -5.72 -4.01
CA ILE A 123 8.05 -6.19 -5.19
C ILE A 123 7.59 -7.65 -5.07
N GLY A 124 7.77 -8.26 -3.89
CA GLY A 124 7.45 -9.66 -3.66
C GLY A 124 8.63 -10.61 -3.90
N GLY A 125 8.51 -11.86 -3.46
CA GLY A 125 9.53 -12.90 -3.68
C GLY A 125 10.90 -12.58 -3.06
N GLY A 126 10.95 -11.82 -1.95
CA GLY A 126 12.20 -11.40 -1.33
C GLY A 126 13.01 -10.39 -2.16
N LYS A 127 12.37 -9.67 -3.08
CA LYS A 127 13.00 -8.70 -3.97
C LYS A 127 12.46 -7.29 -3.75
N MET A 128 13.30 -6.30 -4.06
CA MET A 128 12.92 -4.89 -4.16
C MET A 128 13.33 -4.30 -5.51
N ILE A 129 12.81 -3.14 -5.82
CA ILE A 129 13.29 -2.25 -6.87
C ILE A 129 13.79 -0.98 -6.19
N ASP A 130 14.98 -0.56 -6.52
CA ASP A 130 15.67 0.58 -5.88
C ASP A 130 16.67 1.25 -6.85
N ALA A 131 17.10 2.44 -6.49
CA ALA A 131 18.18 3.14 -7.21
C ALA A 131 19.46 3.06 -6.38
N GLN A 132 20.49 2.48 -6.95
CA GLN A 132 21.82 2.33 -6.35
C GLN A 132 22.92 2.45 -7.42
N ASN A 133 24.21 2.28 -7.08
CA ASN A 133 25.36 2.55 -7.97
C ASN A 133 25.23 1.99 -9.40
N ARG A 134 24.50 0.90 -9.57
CA ARG A 134 24.24 0.30 -10.90
C ARG A 134 23.01 0.89 -11.62
N GLY A 135 22.42 1.95 -11.06
CA GLY A 135 21.18 2.54 -11.53
C GLY A 135 19.95 1.97 -10.84
N VAL A 136 18.77 2.15 -11.45
CA VAL A 136 17.52 1.57 -10.96
C VAL A 136 17.47 0.10 -11.34
N VAL A 137 17.46 -0.78 -10.34
CA VAL A 137 17.55 -2.23 -10.50
C VAL A 137 16.53 -3.00 -9.68
N ARG A 138 16.39 -4.29 -9.99
CA ARG A 138 15.68 -5.26 -9.13
C ARG A 138 16.72 -6.14 -8.46
N GLU A 139 16.65 -6.24 -7.14
CA GLU A 139 17.57 -7.09 -6.41
C GLU A 139 16.95 -7.72 -5.15
N ARG A 140 17.68 -8.62 -4.50
CA ARG A 140 17.21 -9.29 -3.28
C ARG A 140 17.34 -8.35 -2.08
N ILE A 141 16.30 -8.28 -1.22
CA ILE A 141 16.33 -7.49 0.02
C ILE A 141 17.30 -8.05 1.06
N HIS A 142 17.67 -9.32 0.96
CA HIS A 142 18.62 -10.01 1.83
C HIS A 142 19.90 -10.40 1.07
N ALA A 143 20.38 -9.51 0.18
CA ALA A 143 21.71 -9.66 -0.37
C ALA A 143 22.77 -9.46 0.74
N PRO A 144 23.96 -10.09 0.66
CA PRO A 144 24.95 -10.06 1.75
C PRO A 144 25.38 -8.64 2.17
N TRP A 145 25.27 -7.67 1.28
CA TRP A 145 25.62 -6.27 1.54
C TRP A 145 24.47 -5.41 2.07
N TRP A 146 23.26 -5.99 2.20
CA TRP A 146 22.09 -5.27 2.69
C TRP A 146 21.74 -5.65 4.13
N HIS A 147 21.83 -4.70 5.03
CA HIS A 147 21.33 -4.84 6.41
C HIS A 147 19.95 -4.17 6.52
N VAL A 148 18.90 -4.96 6.36
CA VAL A 148 17.51 -4.47 6.46
C VAL A 148 17.17 -4.21 7.92
N VAL A 149 16.83 -2.97 8.26
CA VAL A 149 16.50 -2.52 9.62
C VAL A 149 15.00 -2.34 9.85
N GLY A 150 14.20 -2.31 8.79
CA GLY A 150 12.75 -2.17 8.93
C GLY A 150 12.01 -2.12 7.60
N TYR A 151 10.69 -2.14 7.73
CA TYR A 151 9.75 -2.00 6.61
C TYR A 151 8.70 -0.96 6.95
N GLY A 152 8.14 -0.31 5.93
CA GLY A 152 7.10 0.70 6.11
C GLY A 152 6.10 0.71 4.98
N ARG A 153 4.84 0.91 5.32
CA ARG A 153 3.75 1.06 4.36
C ARG A 153 3.43 2.52 4.16
N VAL A 154 3.35 2.93 2.92
CA VAL A 154 2.82 4.22 2.52
C VAL A 154 1.29 4.08 2.48
N ALA A 155 0.59 4.88 3.28
CA ALA A 155 -0.86 4.85 3.38
C ALA A 155 -1.50 5.65 2.23
#